data_8747ecdfd1aff3029025c658d96e6efe
#
_entry.id   8747ecdfd1aff3029025c658d96e6efe
#
_cell.length_a   1.000
_cell.length_b   1.000
_cell.length_c   1.000
_cell.angle_alpha   90.00
_cell.angle_beta   90.00
_cell.angle_gamma   90.00
#
_symmetry.space_group_name_H-M   'P 1'
#
loop_
_entity.id
_entity.type
_entity.pdbx_description
1 polymer ?
#
loop_
_entity_poly.entity_id
_entity_poly.type
_entity_poly.pdbx_seq_one_letter_code
_entity_poly.pdbx_strand_id
1 'polypeptide(L)'
;MKKNKISKNWLNKQKKDIYFKESRAQGYRSRSAFKLIEMNNKFNFLKRKMLLLDLGSSPGGWSQVASKILTNGKILAVDVKPMEKIKNVDFINGDFSDDETSKKIITHFKLKIDVVLSDMAANTSGNKTMDSYRTGELCLGAMDLATKILSTDGVFLSKVFMGEIFGMVDPIADGTIDFKIEFDV
;
A
#
# COMPACT_ATOMS: atom_id res chain seq x y z
N MET A 1 4.84 -13.60 33.60
CA MET A 1 4.49 -13.24 32.21
C MET A 1 5.61 -13.69 31.26
N LYS A 2 5.38 -14.72 30.45
CA LYS A 2 6.35 -15.16 29.41
C LYS A 2 6.36 -14.10 28.30
N LYS A 3 7.41 -13.25 28.27
CA LYS A 3 7.64 -12.33 27.15
C LYS A 3 7.83 -13.15 25.87
N ASN A 4 6.97 -12.90 24.88
CA ASN A 4 6.86 -13.65 23.63
C ASN A 4 8.21 -13.73 22.91
N LYS A 5 8.84 -14.92 22.89
CA LYS A 5 10.13 -15.19 22.23
C LYS A 5 10.11 -14.86 20.71
N ILE A 6 8.93 -14.98 20.12
CA ILE A 6 8.68 -14.70 18.69
C ILE A 6 8.89 -13.22 18.39
N SER A 7 8.44 -12.31 19.27
CA SER A 7 8.59 -10.87 19.11
C SER A 7 10.06 -10.40 19.17
N LYS A 8 10.89 -11.04 20.02
CA LYS A 8 12.33 -10.72 20.12
C LYS A 8 13.12 -11.16 18.88
N ASN A 9 12.84 -12.33 18.34
CA ASN A 9 13.51 -12.83 17.14
C ASN A 9 13.16 -12.00 15.91
N TRP A 10 11.89 -11.59 15.80
CA TRP A 10 11.43 -10.72 14.72
C TRP A 10 12.07 -9.33 14.80
N LEU A 11 12.09 -8.70 15.98
CA LEU A 11 12.76 -7.42 16.22
C LEU A 11 14.27 -7.49 15.93
N ASN A 12 14.92 -8.59 16.29
CA ASN A 12 16.34 -8.79 16.01
C ASN A 12 16.62 -8.99 14.52
N LYS A 13 15.72 -9.68 13.81
CA LYS A 13 15.81 -9.86 12.36
C LYS A 13 15.63 -8.53 11.61
N GLN A 14 14.65 -7.71 12.02
CA GLN A 14 14.46 -6.36 11.47
C GLN A 14 15.65 -5.41 11.78
N LYS A 15 16.22 -5.48 12.98
CA LYS A 15 17.40 -4.67 13.34
C LYS A 15 18.64 -5.02 12.54
N LYS A 16 18.75 -6.25 12.06
CA LYS A 16 19.86 -6.73 11.19
C LYS A 16 19.58 -6.46 9.70
N ASP A 17 18.36 -6.07 9.35
CA ASP A 17 17.98 -5.81 7.97
C ASP A 17 18.65 -4.51 7.48
N ILE A 18 19.47 -4.64 6.47
CA ILE A 18 20.20 -3.52 5.85
C ILE A 18 19.21 -2.44 5.38
N TYR A 19 18.11 -2.83 4.76
CA TYR A 19 17.09 -1.91 4.25
C TYR A 19 16.39 -1.14 5.38
N PHE A 20 16.24 -1.74 6.57
CA PHE A 20 15.70 -1.03 7.73
C PHE A 20 16.66 0.06 8.22
N LYS A 21 17.96 -0.23 8.28
CA LYS A 21 18.98 0.76 8.66
C LYS A 21 19.05 1.89 7.62
N GLU A 22 19.02 1.52 6.36
CA GLU A 22 19.09 2.46 5.25
C GLU A 22 17.85 3.34 5.19
N SER A 23 16.64 2.80 5.40
CA SER A 23 15.42 3.60 5.45
C SER A 23 15.49 4.67 6.55
N ARG A 24 16.00 4.31 7.72
CA ARG A 24 16.22 5.25 8.82
C ARG A 24 17.24 6.31 8.48
N ALA A 25 18.37 5.92 7.89
CA ALA A 25 19.44 6.84 7.48
C ALA A 25 18.95 7.86 6.44
N GLN A 26 18.05 7.44 5.54
CA GLN A 26 17.44 8.31 4.53
C GLN A 26 16.15 9.02 4.99
N GLY A 27 15.77 8.86 6.26
CA GLY A 27 14.58 9.49 6.86
C GLY A 27 13.24 8.90 6.40
N TYR A 28 13.23 7.66 5.89
CA TYR A 28 11.98 6.95 5.60
C TYR A 28 11.42 6.24 6.84
N ARG A 29 10.11 6.22 6.96
CA ARG A 29 9.40 5.59 8.09
C ARG A 29 9.43 4.06 8.05
N SER A 30 9.58 3.48 6.86
CA SER A 30 9.66 2.03 6.67
C SER A 30 10.55 1.67 5.48
N ARG A 31 11.06 0.44 5.50
CA ARG A 31 11.83 -0.13 4.38
C ARG A 31 10.98 -0.31 3.11
N SER A 32 9.65 -0.39 3.23
CA SER A 32 8.76 -0.51 2.07
C SER A 32 8.87 0.70 1.13
N ALA A 33 9.36 1.85 1.62
CA ALA A 33 9.64 3.01 0.78
C ALA A 33 10.55 2.67 -0.41
N PHE A 34 11.57 1.84 -0.21
CA PHE A 34 12.49 1.45 -1.28
C PHE A 34 11.81 0.63 -2.37
N LYS A 35 10.83 -0.23 -1.98
CA LYS A 35 10.06 -0.99 -2.96
C LYS A 35 9.27 -0.07 -3.90
N LEU A 36 8.60 0.95 -3.34
CA LEU A 36 7.88 1.91 -4.18
C LEU A 36 8.83 2.72 -5.07
N ILE A 37 10.00 3.11 -4.56
CA ILE A 37 11.04 3.79 -5.35
C ILE A 37 11.50 2.90 -6.52
N GLU A 38 11.80 1.65 -6.26
CA GLU A 38 12.23 0.67 -7.27
C GLU A 38 11.16 0.47 -8.34
N MET A 39 9.90 0.24 -7.93
CA MET A 39 8.76 0.10 -8.83
C MET A 39 8.55 1.35 -9.67
N ASN A 40 8.64 2.53 -9.06
CA ASN A 40 8.50 3.77 -9.82
C ASN A 40 9.68 4.01 -10.79
N ASN A 41 10.90 3.65 -10.43
CA ASN A 41 12.05 3.71 -11.34
C ASN A 41 11.88 2.77 -12.53
N LYS A 42 11.31 1.58 -12.31
CA LYS A 42 11.06 0.58 -13.35
C LYS A 42 9.93 0.97 -14.29
N PHE A 43 8.81 1.42 -13.75
CA PHE A 43 7.58 1.65 -14.52
C PHE A 43 7.24 3.12 -14.73
N ASN A 44 7.88 4.04 -14.01
CA ASN A 44 7.73 5.50 -14.12
C ASN A 44 6.27 5.98 -14.09
N PHE A 45 5.46 5.41 -13.19
CA PHE A 45 4.01 5.64 -13.13
C PHE A 45 3.61 6.81 -12.22
N LEU A 46 4.43 7.22 -11.24
CA LEU A 46 4.15 8.38 -10.39
C LEU A 46 4.60 9.67 -11.06
N LYS A 47 3.69 10.66 -11.18
CA LYS A 47 3.95 11.97 -11.80
C LYS A 47 3.51 13.12 -10.88
N ARG A 48 3.92 14.34 -11.20
CA ARG A 48 3.81 15.52 -10.33
C ARG A 48 2.40 15.94 -9.94
N LYS A 49 1.41 15.85 -10.79
CA LYS A 49 0.05 16.41 -10.57
C LYS A 49 -1.03 15.36 -10.35
N MET A 50 -0.64 14.14 -10.06
CA MET A 50 -1.56 13.02 -9.93
C MET A 50 -2.37 13.06 -8.63
N LEU A 51 -3.55 12.42 -8.66
CA LEU A 51 -4.37 12.09 -7.52
C LEU A 51 -4.08 10.65 -7.10
N LEU A 52 -3.70 10.43 -5.85
CA LEU A 52 -3.22 9.13 -5.36
C LEU A 52 -3.91 8.72 -4.06
N LEU A 53 -4.35 7.47 -4.00
CA LEU A 53 -4.81 6.79 -2.79
C LEU A 53 -3.77 5.76 -2.35
N ASP A 54 -3.38 5.78 -1.06
CA ASP A 54 -2.46 4.82 -0.42
C ASP A 54 -3.19 4.04 0.66
N LEU A 55 -3.53 2.77 0.38
CA LEU A 55 -4.24 1.85 1.27
C LEU A 55 -3.25 1.01 2.08
N GLY A 56 -3.48 0.91 3.41
CA GLY A 56 -2.53 0.27 4.32
C GLY A 56 -1.28 1.11 4.53
N SER A 57 -1.47 2.42 4.59
CA SER A 57 -0.40 3.42 4.51
C SER A 57 0.54 3.43 5.73
N SER A 58 0.09 3.04 6.94
CA SER A 58 0.89 3.15 8.17
C SER A 58 2.12 2.22 8.15
N PRO A 59 3.30 2.74 8.51
CA PRO A 59 3.65 4.03 9.14
C PRO A 59 3.90 5.19 8.16
N GLY A 60 3.67 5.05 6.85
CA GLY A 60 3.75 6.13 5.88
C GLY A 60 4.92 6.05 4.91
N GLY A 61 5.54 4.88 4.73
CA GLY A 61 6.70 4.73 3.84
C GLY A 61 6.37 5.06 2.38
N TRP A 62 5.28 4.51 1.85
CA TRP A 62 4.84 4.78 0.49
C TRP A 62 4.29 6.19 0.33
N SER A 63 3.48 6.65 1.28
CA SER A 63 3.00 8.04 1.31
C SER A 63 4.13 9.07 1.32
N GLN A 64 5.26 8.81 2.03
CA GLN A 64 6.44 9.70 2.00
C GLN A 64 7.08 9.75 0.61
N VAL A 65 7.23 8.62 -0.06
CA VAL A 65 7.79 8.57 -1.43
C VAL A 65 6.87 9.32 -2.38
N ALA A 66 5.57 9.01 -2.34
CA ALA A 66 4.57 9.67 -3.17
C ALA A 66 4.58 11.20 -2.96
N SER A 67 4.64 11.68 -1.70
CA SER A 67 4.64 13.11 -1.39
C SER A 67 5.85 13.88 -1.92
N LYS A 68 6.99 13.21 -2.10
CA LYS A 68 8.19 13.80 -2.71
C LYS A 68 8.04 13.93 -4.23
N ILE A 69 7.30 13.03 -4.87
CA ILE A 69 7.14 12.98 -6.33
C ILE A 69 5.95 13.83 -6.78
N LEU A 70 4.80 13.69 -6.12
CA LEU A 70 3.54 14.36 -6.48
C LEU A 70 3.49 15.81 -5.95
N THR A 71 4.42 16.65 -6.38
CA THR A 71 4.60 18.01 -5.82
C THR A 71 3.44 18.96 -6.09
N ASN A 72 2.45 18.72 -6.82
CA ASN A 72 1.22 19.49 -6.99
C ASN A 72 0.01 18.56 -7.19
N GLY A 73 0.15 17.32 -6.72
CA GLY A 73 -0.88 16.31 -6.68
C GLY A 73 -1.64 16.33 -5.35
N LYS A 74 -2.54 15.41 -5.20
CA LYS A 74 -3.30 15.19 -3.97
C LYS A 74 -3.12 13.73 -3.54
N ILE A 75 -2.76 13.51 -2.29
CA ILE A 75 -2.51 12.20 -1.73
C ILE A 75 -3.45 11.99 -0.54
N LEU A 76 -4.22 10.92 -0.59
CA LEU A 76 -4.99 10.42 0.53
C LEU A 76 -4.40 9.10 1.00
N ALA A 77 -4.01 9.03 2.26
CA ALA A 77 -3.55 7.82 2.93
C ALA A 77 -4.66 7.27 3.83
N VAL A 78 -4.85 5.96 3.86
CA VAL A 78 -5.88 5.30 4.66
C VAL A 78 -5.28 4.09 5.36
N ASP A 79 -5.50 3.97 6.67
CA ASP A 79 -5.08 2.81 7.47
C ASP A 79 -5.93 2.67 8.73
N VAL A 80 -6.14 1.46 9.19
CA VAL A 80 -6.77 1.16 10.49
C VAL A 80 -5.87 1.58 11.67
N LYS A 81 -4.56 1.64 11.45
CA LYS A 81 -3.57 2.11 12.43
C LYS A 81 -3.34 3.59 12.26
N PRO A 82 -3.14 4.34 13.35
CA PRO A 82 -2.81 5.75 13.26
C PRO A 82 -1.47 5.96 12.53
N MET A 83 -1.36 7.08 11.85
CA MET A 83 -0.14 7.50 11.15
C MET A 83 0.20 8.93 11.52
N GLU A 84 1.48 9.20 11.79
CA GLU A 84 1.96 10.56 11.97
C GLU A 84 1.78 11.39 10.69
N LYS A 85 1.54 12.69 10.88
CA LYS A 85 1.32 13.61 9.75
C LYS A 85 2.50 13.63 8.79
N ILE A 86 2.20 13.55 7.49
CA ILE A 86 3.15 13.75 6.40
C ILE A 86 2.74 15.01 5.64
N LYS A 87 3.71 15.85 5.26
CA LYS A 87 3.44 17.06 4.48
C LYS A 87 2.80 16.70 3.14
N ASN A 88 1.72 17.40 2.79
CA ASN A 88 0.95 17.20 1.54
C ASN A 88 0.26 15.81 1.44
N VAL A 89 0.00 15.16 2.55
CA VAL A 89 -0.76 13.92 2.62
C VAL A 89 -1.92 14.11 3.58
N ASP A 90 -3.13 13.90 3.10
CA ASP A 90 -4.31 13.78 3.95
C ASP A 90 -4.42 12.34 4.46
N PHE A 91 -4.95 12.15 5.67
CA PHE A 91 -5.03 10.84 6.29
C PHE A 91 -6.43 10.57 6.85
N ILE A 92 -6.96 9.39 6.54
CA ILE A 92 -8.16 8.84 7.17
C ILE A 92 -7.75 7.63 8.01
N ASN A 93 -8.03 7.68 9.31
CA ASN A 93 -7.90 6.50 10.17
C ASN A 93 -9.21 5.71 10.09
N GLY A 94 -9.18 4.57 9.42
CA GLY A 94 -10.36 3.73 9.19
C GLY A 94 -10.05 2.51 8.32
N ASP A 95 -11.00 1.58 8.27
CA ASP A 95 -10.96 0.44 7.38
C ASP A 95 -11.58 0.83 6.04
N PHE A 96 -10.84 0.68 4.96
CA PHE A 96 -11.31 1.02 3.61
C PHE A 96 -12.49 0.14 3.15
N SER A 97 -12.68 -1.04 3.77
CA SER A 97 -13.80 -1.94 3.51
C SER A 97 -15.11 -1.49 4.18
N ASP A 98 -15.04 -0.59 5.18
CA ASP A 98 -16.23 -0.03 5.80
C ASP A 98 -16.91 0.98 4.88
N ASP A 99 -18.24 0.91 4.79
CA ASP A 99 -19.05 1.81 3.96
C ASP A 99 -18.79 3.29 4.26
N GLU A 100 -18.61 3.66 5.52
CA GLU A 100 -18.35 5.04 5.94
C GLU A 100 -17.00 5.53 5.45
N THR A 101 -15.96 4.71 5.62
CA THR A 101 -14.59 5.02 5.17
C THR A 101 -14.52 5.06 3.65
N SER A 102 -15.13 4.10 2.97
CA SER A 102 -15.23 4.07 1.50
C SER A 102 -15.91 5.32 0.94
N LYS A 103 -17.02 5.75 1.53
CA LYS A 103 -17.71 7.01 1.16
C LYS A 103 -16.81 8.23 1.37
N LYS A 104 -16.05 8.30 2.47
CA LYS A 104 -15.10 9.38 2.73
C LYS A 104 -14.00 9.43 1.68
N ILE A 105 -13.45 8.26 1.26
CA ILE A 105 -12.43 8.16 0.20
C ILE A 105 -12.99 8.72 -1.11
N ILE A 106 -14.15 8.25 -1.56
CA ILE A 106 -14.78 8.66 -2.82
C ILE A 106 -15.08 10.17 -2.79
N THR A 107 -15.64 10.67 -1.69
CA THR A 107 -15.99 12.10 -1.55
C THR A 107 -14.75 13.00 -1.50
N HIS A 108 -13.63 12.50 -0.96
CA HIS A 108 -12.40 13.26 -0.82
C HIS A 108 -11.85 13.74 -2.17
N PHE A 109 -11.84 12.87 -3.17
CA PHE A 109 -11.29 13.21 -4.48
C PHE A 109 -12.28 13.93 -5.39
N LYS A 110 -13.59 13.66 -5.28
CA LYS A 110 -14.67 14.20 -6.13
C LYS A 110 -14.54 13.88 -7.63
N LEU A 111 -13.50 13.22 -8.04
CA LEU A 111 -13.14 12.87 -9.41
C LEU A 111 -12.51 11.48 -9.43
N LYS A 112 -12.38 10.90 -10.61
CA LYS A 112 -11.52 9.72 -10.82
C LYS A 112 -10.07 10.06 -10.52
N ILE A 113 -9.30 9.09 -10.02
CA ILE A 113 -7.92 9.29 -9.59
C ILE A 113 -6.95 8.53 -10.49
N ASP A 114 -5.67 8.89 -10.40
CA ASP A 114 -4.65 8.35 -11.30
C ASP A 114 -3.98 7.10 -10.75
N VAL A 115 -3.84 7.00 -9.42
CA VAL A 115 -3.08 5.90 -8.80
C VAL A 115 -3.75 5.41 -7.51
N VAL A 116 -3.86 4.10 -7.38
CA VAL A 116 -4.16 3.42 -6.11
C VAL A 116 -2.98 2.52 -5.76
N LEU A 117 -2.43 2.73 -4.57
CA LEU A 117 -1.39 1.91 -3.95
C LEU A 117 -1.98 1.06 -2.83
N SER A 118 -1.48 -0.16 -2.65
CA SER A 118 -1.88 -1.05 -1.56
C SER A 118 -0.67 -1.84 -1.04
N ASP A 119 -0.10 -1.42 0.10
CA ASP A 119 0.96 -2.14 0.83
C ASP A 119 0.37 -2.90 2.04
N MET A 120 -0.87 -3.35 1.92
CA MET A 120 -1.57 -4.06 2.98
C MET A 120 -1.05 -5.48 3.14
N ALA A 121 -0.97 -5.91 4.41
CA ALA A 121 -0.73 -7.30 4.77
C ALA A 121 -1.60 -7.65 5.98
N ALA A 122 -2.24 -8.81 5.94
CA ALA A 122 -2.96 -9.33 7.10
C ALA A 122 -2.00 -9.55 8.28
N ASN A 123 -2.52 -9.43 9.50
CA ASN A 123 -1.76 -9.79 10.69
C ASN A 123 -1.34 -11.25 10.60
N THR A 124 -0.04 -11.51 10.70
CA THR A 124 0.50 -12.86 10.59
C THR A 124 0.06 -13.74 11.75
N SER A 125 -0.62 -14.86 11.44
CA SER A 125 -1.03 -15.89 12.39
C SER A 125 0.09 -16.91 12.63
N GLY A 126 1.11 -16.94 11.76
CA GLY A 126 2.16 -17.96 11.70
C GLY A 126 1.82 -19.12 10.76
N ASN A 127 0.58 -19.19 10.25
CA ASN A 127 0.20 -20.12 9.19
C ASN A 127 0.30 -19.40 7.84
N LYS A 128 1.31 -19.78 7.05
CA LYS A 128 1.60 -19.11 5.78
C LYS A 128 0.44 -19.13 4.79
N THR A 129 -0.29 -20.24 4.70
CA THR A 129 -1.45 -20.38 3.81
C THR A 129 -2.57 -19.42 4.21
N MET A 130 -2.90 -19.40 5.50
CA MET A 130 -3.95 -18.50 6.02
C MET A 130 -3.55 -17.03 5.89
N ASP A 131 -2.28 -16.70 6.14
CA ASP A 131 -1.77 -15.33 6.06
C ASP A 131 -1.76 -14.86 4.60
N SER A 132 -1.39 -15.75 3.65
CA SER A 132 -1.48 -15.48 2.21
C SER A 132 -2.93 -15.27 1.76
N TYR A 133 -3.85 -16.15 2.18
CA TYR A 133 -5.27 -16.03 1.85
C TYR A 133 -5.85 -14.68 2.30
N ARG A 134 -5.66 -14.32 3.57
CA ARG A 134 -6.16 -13.05 4.12
C ARG A 134 -5.56 -11.83 3.43
N THR A 135 -4.29 -11.88 3.07
CA THR A 135 -3.64 -10.79 2.32
C THR A 135 -4.19 -10.68 0.90
N GLY A 136 -4.50 -11.82 0.27
CA GLY A 136 -5.19 -11.86 -1.03
C GLY A 136 -6.58 -11.23 -0.98
N GLU A 137 -7.39 -11.52 0.03
CA GLU A 137 -8.70 -10.89 0.25
C GLU A 137 -8.59 -9.36 0.37
N LEU A 138 -7.58 -8.86 1.09
CA LEU A 138 -7.33 -7.41 1.17
C LEU A 138 -6.96 -6.82 -0.20
N CYS A 139 -6.18 -7.56 -1.00
CA CYS A 139 -5.82 -7.13 -2.36
C CYS A 139 -7.05 -7.09 -3.27
N LEU A 140 -7.90 -8.11 -3.23
CA LEU A 140 -9.15 -8.16 -4.00
C LEU A 140 -10.10 -7.01 -3.62
N GLY A 141 -10.26 -6.74 -2.33
CA GLY A 141 -11.06 -5.60 -1.87
C GLY A 141 -10.50 -4.25 -2.32
N ALA A 142 -9.16 -4.09 -2.28
CA ALA A 142 -8.50 -2.89 -2.78
C ALA A 142 -8.66 -2.74 -4.30
N MET A 143 -8.61 -3.83 -5.05
CA MET A 143 -8.84 -3.87 -6.50
C MET A 143 -10.28 -3.49 -6.84
N ASP A 144 -11.28 -4.01 -6.11
CA ASP A 144 -12.69 -3.64 -6.29
C ASP A 144 -12.93 -2.13 -6.06
N LEU A 145 -12.31 -1.57 -5.02
CA LEU A 145 -12.36 -0.12 -4.81
C LEU A 145 -11.65 0.63 -5.95
N ALA A 146 -10.47 0.16 -6.38
CA ALA A 146 -9.68 0.77 -7.43
C ALA A 146 -10.46 0.85 -8.76
N THR A 147 -11.15 -0.21 -9.16
CA THR A 147 -11.99 -0.21 -10.39
C THR A 147 -13.09 0.84 -10.34
N LYS A 148 -13.62 1.15 -9.17
CA LYS A 148 -14.66 2.15 -8.98
C LYS A 148 -14.15 3.59 -9.07
N ILE A 149 -12.89 3.84 -8.69
CA ILE A 149 -12.38 5.20 -8.52
C ILE A 149 -11.25 5.59 -9.49
N LEU A 150 -10.54 4.64 -10.10
CA LEU A 150 -9.49 4.95 -11.06
C LEU A 150 -10.05 5.57 -12.35
N SER A 151 -9.27 6.47 -12.92
CA SER A 151 -9.49 6.98 -14.28
C SER A 151 -9.13 5.92 -15.33
N THR A 152 -9.52 6.12 -16.56
CA THR A 152 -8.94 5.41 -17.71
C THR A 152 -7.42 5.65 -17.70
N ASP A 153 -6.63 4.62 -17.97
CA ASP A 153 -5.16 4.62 -17.85
C ASP A 153 -4.65 4.80 -16.40
N GLY A 154 -5.51 4.70 -15.39
CA GLY A 154 -5.13 4.71 -13.99
C GLY A 154 -4.31 3.48 -13.60
N VAL A 155 -3.46 3.60 -12.58
CA VAL A 155 -2.56 2.55 -12.13
C VAL A 155 -3.00 2.01 -10.77
N PHE A 156 -3.17 0.70 -10.66
CA PHE A 156 -3.29 -0.02 -9.40
C PHE A 156 -2.00 -0.79 -9.12
N LEU A 157 -1.33 -0.49 -8.00
CA LEU A 157 -0.17 -1.22 -7.52
C LEU A 157 -0.47 -1.86 -6.18
N SER A 158 -0.38 -3.17 -6.09
CA SER A 158 -0.58 -3.90 -4.83
C SER A 158 0.55 -4.87 -4.54
N LYS A 159 0.88 -5.00 -3.25
CA LYS A 159 1.74 -6.06 -2.75
C LYS A 159 0.90 -7.30 -2.42
N VAL A 160 1.34 -8.47 -2.87
CA VAL A 160 0.72 -9.76 -2.58
C VAL A 160 1.80 -10.75 -2.13
N PHE A 161 1.48 -11.61 -1.15
CA PHE A 161 2.36 -12.73 -0.82
C PHE A 161 2.20 -13.85 -1.84
N MET A 162 3.32 -14.45 -2.26
CA MET A 162 3.29 -15.65 -3.10
C MET A 162 2.55 -16.79 -2.38
N GLY A 163 1.49 -17.31 -3.00
CA GLY A 163 0.66 -18.39 -2.46
C GLY A 163 -0.40 -18.84 -3.47
N GLU A 164 -1.30 -19.74 -3.05
CA GLU A 164 -2.33 -20.36 -3.90
C GLU A 164 -3.35 -19.36 -4.51
N ILE A 165 -3.48 -18.16 -3.93
CA ILE A 165 -4.39 -17.10 -4.42
C ILE A 165 -3.86 -16.42 -5.69
N PHE A 166 -2.61 -16.66 -6.05
CA PHE A 166 -1.99 -16.07 -7.23
C PHE A 166 -2.81 -16.22 -8.52
N GLY A 167 -3.47 -17.35 -8.71
CA GLY A 167 -4.35 -17.61 -9.85
C GLY A 167 -5.72 -16.92 -9.79
N MET A 168 -6.08 -16.29 -8.65
CA MET A 168 -7.37 -15.60 -8.48
C MET A 168 -7.28 -14.10 -8.72
N VAL A 169 -6.07 -13.54 -8.67
CA VAL A 169 -5.80 -12.13 -8.99
C VAL A 169 -5.42 -12.05 -10.47
N ASP A 170 -6.32 -12.53 -11.34
CA ASP A 170 -6.17 -12.28 -12.76
C ASP A 170 -6.62 -10.83 -13.02
N PRO A 171 -5.74 -9.93 -13.48
CA PRO A 171 -6.15 -8.57 -13.76
C PRO A 171 -7.28 -8.64 -14.81
N ILE A 172 -8.38 -7.99 -14.51
CA ILE A 172 -9.48 -7.84 -15.48
C ILE A 172 -8.91 -7.06 -16.65
N ALA A 173 -8.44 -7.80 -17.63
CA ALA A 173 -7.75 -7.27 -18.80
C ALA A 173 -8.75 -6.74 -19.82
N ASP A 174 -9.52 -5.71 -19.46
CA ASP A 174 -10.22 -4.91 -20.45
C ASP A 174 -9.36 -3.77 -21.02
N GLY A 175 -8.08 -3.67 -20.55
CA GLY A 175 -7.14 -2.68 -21.02
C GLY A 175 -7.35 -1.27 -20.49
N THR A 176 -8.32 -1.05 -19.60
CA THR A 176 -8.66 0.30 -19.10
C THR A 176 -7.89 0.69 -17.85
N ILE A 177 -7.31 -0.27 -17.11
CA ILE A 177 -6.53 -0.04 -15.89
C ILE A 177 -5.21 -0.80 -15.99
N ASP A 178 -4.09 -0.15 -15.65
CA ASP A 178 -2.77 -0.77 -15.62
C ASP A 178 -2.52 -1.40 -14.24
N PHE A 179 -2.68 -2.73 -14.15
CA PHE A 179 -2.45 -3.49 -12.93
C PHE A 179 -0.97 -3.86 -12.79
N LYS A 180 -0.38 -3.47 -11.67
CA LYS A 180 0.98 -3.85 -11.27
C LYS A 180 0.93 -4.57 -9.93
N ILE A 181 1.32 -5.84 -9.93
CA ILE A 181 1.34 -6.68 -8.73
C ILE A 181 2.79 -6.96 -8.35
N GLU A 182 3.18 -6.61 -7.13
CA GLU A 182 4.49 -6.92 -6.59
C GLU A 182 4.40 -8.10 -5.61
N PHE A 183 5.31 -9.07 -5.77
CA PHE A 183 5.40 -10.24 -4.93
C PHE A 183 6.43 -10.03 -3.82
N ASP A 184 6.04 -10.25 -2.57
CA ASP A 184 6.96 -10.36 -1.42
C ASP A 184 7.31 -11.86 -1.25
N VAL A 185 8.61 -12.18 -1.36
CA VAL A 185 9.18 -13.53 -1.25
C VAL A 185 9.68 -13.79 0.17
#